data_f6c86f003dc44c49fd3c94bc697216b8
#
_entry.id   f6c86f003dc44c49fd3c94bc697216b8
#
_cell.length_a   1.000
_cell.length_b   1.000
_cell.length_c   1.000
_cell.angle_alpha   90.00
_cell.angle_beta   90.00
_cell.angle_gamma   90.00
#
_symmetry.space_group_name_H-M   'P 1'
#
loop_
_entity.id
_entity.type
_entity.pdbx_description
1 polymer ?
#
loop_
_entity_poly.entity_id
_entity_poly.type
_entity_poly.pdbx_seq_one_letter_code
_entity_poly.pdbx_strand_id
1 'polypeptide(L)'
;MTAICPVHITRTGSEVLGGLLGAVGTSIKRHPVVFAAICGLAVALCGLASDGSSFGTGYAQARALLDGSAPPPQSFGALKFIATLISSISGVPGGIFSPSLAVGAGMGANIAPLFPDVAPAAVVLLGMVSYFAGVVQAPITAFVIVTEMTNNHAMVVPLMAAALIATAVSRLVSPEGIYHALARNYLAAPPKVG
;
A
#
# COMPACT_ATOMS: atom_id res chain seq x y z
N MET A 1 -17.24 -4.82 -12.08
CA MET A 1 -16.10 -4.92 -11.13
C MET A 1 -14.74 -4.79 -11.80
N THR A 2 -14.66 -4.19 -12.97
CA THR A 2 -13.48 -4.22 -13.87
C THR A 2 -12.93 -2.82 -14.21
N ALA A 3 -13.17 -1.82 -13.37
CA ALA A 3 -12.81 -0.42 -13.70
C ALA A 3 -11.77 0.22 -12.77
N ILE A 4 -11.05 -0.57 -11.97
CA ILE A 4 -10.18 0.01 -10.92
C ILE A 4 -8.77 0.34 -11.44
N CYS A 5 -8.35 -0.13 -12.60
CA CYS A 5 -6.94 -0.17 -12.92
C CYS A 5 -6.34 0.86 -13.88
N PRO A 6 -6.99 1.52 -14.83
CA PRO A 6 -6.16 2.24 -15.80
C PRO A 6 -6.11 3.76 -15.66
N VAL A 7 -6.86 4.40 -14.77
CA VAL A 7 -7.05 5.85 -14.91
C VAL A 7 -6.04 6.72 -14.17
N HIS A 8 -5.41 6.25 -13.12
CA HIS A 8 -4.58 7.13 -12.28
C HIS A 8 -3.06 7.03 -12.44
N ILE A 9 -2.53 5.96 -13.03
CA ILE A 9 -1.08 5.85 -13.28
C ILE A 9 -0.67 6.50 -14.60
N THR A 10 -1.63 6.80 -15.48
CA THR A 10 -1.36 7.16 -16.87
C THR A 10 -1.05 8.63 -17.13
N ARG A 11 -1.04 9.51 -16.13
CA ARG A 11 -0.84 10.93 -16.42
C ARG A 11 0.58 11.47 -16.29
N THR A 12 1.51 10.70 -15.75
CA THR A 12 2.89 11.20 -15.53
C THR A 12 4.01 10.27 -16.03
N GLY A 13 3.67 9.11 -16.59
CA GLY A 13 4.65 8.18 -17.17
C GLY A 13 4.11 7.49 -18.43
N SER A 14 3.48 8.27 -19.30
CA SER A 14 2.37 7.83 -20.14
C SER A 14 2.68 6.96 -21.36
N GLU A 15 3.90 6.77 -21.80
CA GLU A 15 4.08 6.08 -23.07
C GLU A 15 4.64 4.65 -22.97
N VAL A 16 5.51 4.40 -22.04
CA VAL A 16 6.08 3.05 -21.85
C VAL A 16 5.19 2.17 -20.97
N LEU A 17 4.58 2.75 -19.95
CA LEU A 17 3.62 2.03 -19.09
C LEU A 17 2.26 1.84 -19.78
N GLY A 18 1.86 2.74 -20.66
CA GLY A 18 0.60 2.67 -21.41
C GLY A 18 0.48 1.45 -22.33
N GLY A 19 1.58 1.00 -22.90
CA GLY A 19 1.63 -0.22 -23.72
C GLY A 19 1.44 -1.50 -22.87
N LEU A 20 2.11 -1.58 -21.72
CA LEU A 20 1.98 -2.72 -20.81
C LEU A 20 0.59 -2.76 -20.14
N LEU A 21 0.09 -1.61 -19.70
CA LEU A 21 -1.23 -1.49 -19.07
C LEU A 21 -2.38 -1.69 -20.08
N GLY A 22 -2.18 -1.31 -21.34
CA GLY A 22 -3.12 -1.61 -22.42
C GLY A 22 -3.26 -3.11 -22.68
N ALA A 23 -2.13 -3.83 -22.72
CA ALA A 23 -2.11 -5.30 -22.86
C ALA A 23 -2.73 -6.00 -21.65
N VAL A 24 -2.45 -5.51 -20.44
CA VAL A 24 -3.05 -6.00 -19.19
C VAL A 24 -4.56 -5.74 -19.18
N GLY A 25 -5.00 -4.54 -19.56
CA GLY A 25 -6.41 -4.17 -19.62
C GLY A 25 -7.23 -4.99 -20.63
N THR A 26 -6.65 -5.38 -21.76
CA THR A 26 -7.30 -6.26 -22.74
C THR A 26 -7.35 -7.71 -22.26
N SER A 27 -6.31 -8.19 -21.59
CA SER A 27 -6.27 -9.55 -20.99
C SER A 27 -7.27 -9.69 -19.84
N ILE A 28 -7.44 -8.68 -19.00
CA ILE A 28 -8.45 -8.66 -17.91
C ILE A 28 -9.87 -8.81 -18.48
N LYS A 29 -10.16 -8.14 -19.61
CA LYS A 29 -11.50 -8.19 -20.23
C LYS A 29 -11.78 -9.53 -20.91
N ARG A 30 -10.76 -10.20 -21.43
CA ARG A 30 -10.92 -11.44 -22.21
C ARG A 30 -10.98 -12.69 -21.33
N HIS A 31 -10.17 -12.78 -20.30
CA HIS A 31 -10.09 -13.94 -19.39
C HIS A 31 -9.81 -13.51 -17.94
N PRO A 32 -10.81 -12.98 -17.21
CA PRO A 32 -10.59 -12.43 -15.87
C PRO A 32 -10.10 -13.47 -14.85
N VAL A 33 -10.54 -14.73 -14.98
CA VAL A 33 -10.12 -15.81 -14.07
C VAL A 33 -8.65 -16.20 -14.28
N VAL A 34 -8.22 -16.29 -15.53
CA VAL A 34 -6.81 -16.60 -15.85
C VAL A 34 -5.89 -15.46 -15.38
N PHE A 35 -6.31 -14.22 -15.57
CA PHE A 35 -5.56 -13.07 -15.10
C PHE A 35 -5.42 -13.08 -13.57
N ALA A 36 -6.51 -13.31 -12.84
CA ALA A 36 -6.48 -13.42 -11.38
C ALA A 36 -5.58 -14.59 -10.90
N ALA A 37 -5.59 -15.72 -11.62
CA ALA A 37 -4.72 -16.86 -11.32
C ALA A 37 -3.23 -16.52 -11.51
N ILE A 38 -2.88 -15.79 -12.57
CA ILE A 38 -1.50 -15.33 -12.81
C ILE A 38 -1.06 -14.35 -11.72
N CYS A 39 -1.92 -13.41 -11.34
CA CYS A 39 -1.64 -12.49 -10.23
C CYS A 39 -1.47 -13.26 -8.91
N GLY A 40 -2.31 -14.25 -8.63
CA GLY A 40 -2.19 -15.12 -7.46
C GLY A 40 -0.87 -15.89 -7.44
N LEU A 41 -0.45 -16.43 -8.60
CA LEU A 41 0.84 -17.10 -8.72
C LEU A 41 2.01 -16.13 -8.47
N ALA A 42 1.95 -14.92 -9.01
CA ALA A 42 2.97 -13.90 -8.79
C ALA A 42 3.06 -13.50 -7.31
N VAL A 43 1.93 -13.33 -6.61
CA VAL A 43 1.89 -13.09 -5.16
C VAL A 43 2.48 -14.27 -4.39
N ALA A 44 2.18 -15.52 -4.80
CA ALA A 44 2.76 -16.71 -4.18
C ALA A 44 4.28 -16.77 -4.35
N LEU A 45 4.81 -16.41 -5.52
CA LEU A 45 6.26 -16.32 -5.75
C LEU A 45 6.91 -15.23 -4.89
N CYS A 46 6.28 -14.06 -4.74
CA CYS A 46 6.73 -13.03 -3.80
C CYS A 46 6.75 -13.56 -2.36
N GLY A 47 5.76 -14.36 -1.98
CA GLY A 47 5.70 -15.01 -0.67
C GLY A 47 6.85 -15.98 -0.44
N LEU A 48 7.15 -16.83 -1.42
CA LEU A 48 8.28 -17.76 -1.36
C LEU A 48 9.62 -17.02 -1.30
N ALA A 49 9.79 -15.94 -2.08
CA ALA A 49 11.01 -15.13 -2.09
C ALA A 49 11.24 -14.37 -0.78
N SER A 50 10.19 -14.21 0.04
CA SER A 50 10.26 -13.53 1.35
C SER A 50 10.20 -14.49 2.54
N ASP A 51 10.46 -15.79 2.35
CA ASP A 51 10.31 -16.82 3.38
C ASP A 51 8.95 -16.79 4.09
N GLY A 52 7.89 -16.55 3.32
CA GLY A 52 6.52 -16.46 3.82
C GLY A 52 6.15 -15.16 4.52
N SER A 53 7.09 -14.23 4.74
CA SER A 53 6.84 -12.99 5.49
C SER A 53 5.89 -12.03 4.78
N SER A 54 5.80 -12.08 3.44
CA SER A 54 4.89 -11.22 2.68
C SER A 54 3.45 -11.76 2.58
N PHE A 55 3.16 -12.97 3.06
CA PHE A 55 1.80 -13.51 3.08
C PHE A 55 0.90 -12.81 4.12
N GLY A 56 -0.40 -12.86 3.88
CA GLY A 56 -1.42 -12.32 4.77
C GLY A 56 -1.40 -10.79 4.85
N THR A 57 -1.87 -10.25 5.98
CA THR A 57 -2.00 -8.81 6.20
C THR A 57 -0.66 -8.10 6.45
N GLY A 58 0.36 -8.83 6.92
CA GLY A 58 1.64 -8.27 7.35
C GLY A 58 1.62 -7.65 8.75
N TYR A 59 0.54 -7.82 9.51
CA TYR A 59 0.43 -7.27 10.86
C TYR A 59 1.48 -7.83 11.82
N ALA A 60 1.68 -9.14 11.80
CA ALA A 60 2.66 -9.80 12.66
C ALA A 60 4.09 -9.28 12.41
N GLN A 61 4.45 -9.10 11.14
CA GLN A 61 5.75 -8.57 10.73
C GLN A 61 5.93 -7.10 11.13
N ALA A 62 4.90 -6.28 10.92
CA ALA A 62 4.91 -4.89 11.34
C ALA A 62 5.08 -4.77 12.87
N ARG A 63 4.39 -5.63 13.64
CA ARG A 63 4.52 -5.67 15.09
C ARG A 63 5.92 -6.14 15.52
N ALA A 64 6.46 -7.19 14.90
CA ALA A 64 7.81 -7.66 15.17
C ALA A 64 8.88 -6.57 14.93
N LEU A 65 8.69 -5.72 13.92
CA LEU A 65 9.56 -4.56 13.65
C LEU A 65 9.47 -3.50 14.76
N LEU A 66 8.29 -3.28 15.33
CA LEU A 66 8.09 -2.33 16.43
C LEU A 66 8.67 -2.86 17.76
N ASP A 67 8.45 -4.14 18.03
CA ASP A 67 8.89 -4.80 19.26
C ASP A 67 10.37 -5.21 19.21
N GLY A 68 11.01 -5.16 18.00
CA GLY A 68 12.40 -5.57 17.77
C GLY A 68 12.66 -7.06 18.01
N SER A 69 11.61 -7.89 18.08
CA SER A 69 11.70 -9.29 18.50
C SER A 69 12.21 -10.24 17.42
N ALA A 70 11.78 -10.08 16.19
CA ALA A 70 12.20 -10.89 15.04
C ALA A 70 11.98 -10.09 13.75
N PRO A 71 12.89 -9.19 13.37
CA PRO A 71 12.71 -8.37 12.20
C PRO A 71 12.68 -9.24 10.94
N PRO A 72 11.69 -9.04 10.06
CA PRO A 72 11.65 -9.71 8.77
C PRO A 72 12.86 -9.29 7.91
N PRO A 73 13.18 -10.05 6.83
CA PRO A 73 14.27 -9.70 5.94
C PRO A 73 14.11 -8.29 5.37
N GLN A 74 15.21 -7.60 5.05
CA GLN A 74 15.21 -6.24 4.50
C GLN A 74 14.40 -6.10 3.22
N SER A 75 14.25 -7.17 2.45
CA SER A 75 13.40 -7.24 1.26
C SER A 75 11.90 -7.20 1.55
N PHE A 76 11.48 -7.38 2.82
CA PHE A 76 10.07 -7.47 3.20
C PHE A 76 9.24 -6.27 2.73
N GLY A 77 9.71 -5.04 2.96
CA GLY A 77 8.99 -3.82 2.57
C GLY A 77 8.72 -3.75 1.07
N ALA A 78 9.76 -4.03 0.26
CA ALA A 78 9.67 -4.00 -1.20
C ALA A 78 8.80 -5.15 -1.75
N LEU A 79 9.00 -6.38 -1.28
CA LEU A 79 8.21 -7.54 -1.71
C LEU A 79 6.74 -7.39 -1.30
N LYS A 80 6.48 -6.88 -0.10
CA LYS A 80 5.12 -6.59 0.37
C LYS A 80 4.43 -5.52 -0.48
N PHE A 81 5.16 -4.47 -0.86
CA PHE A 81 4.67 -3.45 -1.77
C PHE A 81 4.26 -4.04 -3.13
N ILE A 82 5.15 -4.83 -3.75
CA ILE A 82 4.89 -5.48 -5.04
C ILE A 82 3.69 -6.43 -4.93
N ALA A 83 3.65 -7.28 -3.89
CA ALA A 83 2.55 -8.21 -3.66
C ALA A 83 1.21 -7.47 -3.47
N THR A 84 1.21 -6.34 -2.75
CA THR A 84 0.01 -5.51 -2.55
C THR A 84 -0.45 -4.87 -3.85
N LEU A 85 0.47 -4.37 -4.68
CA LEU A 85 0.13 -3.84 -6.01
C LEU A 85 -0.49 -4.90 -6.91
N ILE A 86 0.15 -6.08 -7.01
CA ILE A 86 -0.35 -7.19 -7.84
C ILE A 86 -1.74 -7.63 -7.35
N SER A 87 -1.92 -7.77 -6.06
CA SER A 87 -3.20 -8.12 -5.45
C SER A 87 -4.29 -7.08 -5.74
N SER A 88 -3.94 -5.79 -5.68
CA SER A 88 -4.88 -4.69 -5.99
C SER A 88 -5.31 -4.68 -7.45
N ILE A 89 -4.40 -5.07 -8.37
CA ILE A 89 -4.68 -5.12 -9.82
C ILE A 89 -5.47 -6.38 -10.19
N SER A 90 -5.38 -7.45 -9.41
CA SER A 90 -6.01 -8.74 -9.69
C SER A 90 -7.55 -8.68 -9.78
N GLY A 91 -8.17 -7.60 -9.26
CA GLY A 91 -9.62 -7.44 -9.21
C GLY A 91 -10.31 -8.22 -8.09
N VAL A 92 -9.55 -8.92 -7.27
CA VAL A 92 -10.07 -9.58 -6.07
C VAL A 92 -10.33 -8.51 -5.00
N PRO A 93 -11.54 -8.45 -4.42
CA PRO A 93 -11.82 -7.51 -3.36
C PRO A 93 -10.98 -7.81 -2.12
N GLY A 94 -10.21 -6.84 -1.66
CA GLY A 94 -9.33 -6.95 -0.50
C GLY A 94 -9.19 -5.61 0.22
N GLY A 95 -8.78 -5.65 1.49
CA GLY A 95 -8.49 -4.47 2.28
C GLY A 95 -7.12 -3.89 1.91
N ILE A 96 -7.07 -2.58 1.69
CA ILE A 96 -5.80 -1.86 1.40
C ILE A 96 -5.13 -1.41 2.70
N PHE A 97 -5.87 -1.27 3.77
CA PHE A 97 -5.47 -0.71 5.04
C PHE A 97 -4.26 -1.43 5.68
N SER A 98 -4.43 -2.68 6.06
CA SER A 98 -3.41 -3.44 6.77
C SER A 98 -2.14 -3.71 5.93
N PRO A 99 -2.24 -4.08 4.65
CA PRO A 99 -1.08 -4.18 3.78
C PRO A 99 -0.30 -2.87 3.64
N SER A 100 -1.00 -1.72 3.59
CA SER A 100 -0.34 -0.41 3.49
C SER A 100 0.48 -0.09 4.74
N LEU A 101 -0.04 -0.39 5.94
CA LEU A 101 0.72 -0.23 7.17
C LEU A 101 1.96 -1.13 7.21
N ALA A 102 1.82 -2.39 6.77
CA ALA A 102 2.93 -3.34 6.73
C ALA A 102 4.03 -2.92 5.73
N VAL A 103 3.65 -2.39 4.56
CA VAL A 103 4.59 -1.82 3.59
C VAL A 103 5.33 -0.63 4.19
N GLY A 104 4.60 0.30 4.83
CA GLY A 104 5.18 1.45 5.50
C GLY A 104 6.13 1.06 6.63
N ALA A 105 5.79 0.03 7.43
CA ALA A 105 6.67 -0.51 8.47
C ALA A 105 7.97 -1.07 7.88
N GLY A 106 7.87 -1.88 6.82
CA GLY A 106 9.04 -2.46 6.17
C GLY A 106 9.94 -1.41 5.51
N MET A 107 9.37 -0.39 4.86
CA MET A 107 10.13 0.74 4.32
C MET A 107 10.78 1.56 5.42
N GLY A 108 10.06 1.84 6.52
CA GLY A 108 10.60 2.52 7.69
C GLY A 108 11.78 1.78 8.32
N ALA A 109 11.67 0.46 8.44
CA ALA A 109 12.75 -0.38 8.96
C ALA A 109 14.01 -0.35 8.08
N ASN A 110 13.85 -0.28 6.75
CA ASN A 110 14.98 -0.16 5.82
C ASN A 110 15.68 1.21 5.91
N ILE A 111 14.95 2.25 6.30
CA ILE A 111 15.47 3.61 6.45
C ILE A 111 16.07 3.83 7.86
N ALA A 112 15.61 3.08 8.87
CA ALA A 112 16.04 3.23 10.25
C ALA A 112 17.58 3.23 10.45
N PRO A 113 18.39 2.42 9.77
CA PRO A 113 19.86 2.45 9.90
C PRO A 113 20.51 3.77 9.49
N LEU A 114 19.83 4.61 8.70
CA LEU A 114 20.32 5.93 8.30
C LEU A 114 20.23 6.97 9.44
N PHE A 115 19.48 6.64 10.50
CA PHE A 115 19.24 7.52 11.65
C PHE A 115 19.65 6.81 12.96
N PRO A 116 20.94 6.63 13.23
CA PRO A 116 21.42 5.85 14.38
C PRO A 116 21.02 6.47 15.74
N ASP A 117 20.78 7.79 15.76
CA ASP A 117 20.41 8.53 16.98
C ASP A 117 18.91 8.44 17.31
N VAL A 118 18.11 7.83 16.42
CA VAL A 118 16.66 7.71 16.58
C VAL A 118 16.29 6.26 16.84
N ALA A 119 15.41 6.00 17.80
CA ALA A 119 14.91 4.67 18.08
C ALA A 119 14.32 4.04 16.79
N PRO A 120 14.75 2.84 16.36
CA PRO A 120 14.26 2.21 15.13
C PRO A 120 12.74 2.08 15.06
N ALA A 121 12.10 1.78 16.19
CA ALA A 121 10.65 1.72 16.29
C ALA A 121 9.97 3.05 15.92
N ALA A 122 10.56 4.20 16.27
CA ALA A 122 10.02 5.51 15.90
C ALA A 122 10.07 5.73 14.38
N VAL A 123 11.16 5.33 13.71
CA VAL A 123 11.29 5.42 12.26
C VAL A 123 10.30 4.49 11.56
N VAL A 124 10.08 3.29 12.09
CA VAL A 124 9.06 2.35 11.59
C VAL A 124 7.66 2.96 11.71
N LEU A 125 7.31 3.55 12.86
CA LEU A 125 6.01 4.24 13.05
C LEU A 125 5.82 5.39 12.07
N LEU A 126 6.85 6.21 11.85
CA LEU A 126 6.82 7.29 10.88
C LEU A 126 6.63 6.75 9.45
N GLY A 127 7.29 5.65 9.10
CA GLY A 127 7.10 4.96 7.82
C GLY A 127 5.67 4.46 7.64
N MET A 128 5.09 3.81 8.67
CA MET A 128 3.71 3.31 8.64
C MET A 128 2.71 4.43 8.37
N VAL A 129 2.79 5.52 9.14
CA VAL A 129 1.84 6.62 9.02
C VAL A 129 2.02 7.37 7.71
N SER A 130 3.26 7.61 7.28
CA SER A 130 3.55 8.35 6.04
C SER A 130 3.05 7.61 4.81
N TYR A 131 3.34 6.31 4.71
CA TYR A 131 2.88 5.51 3.58
C TYR A 131 1.36 5.43 3.55
N PHE A 132 0.73 5.14 4.68
CA PHE A 132 -0.72 5.02 4.77
C PHE A 132 -1.43 6.35 4.48
N ALA A 133 -0.94 7.48 5.06
CA ALA A 133 -1.47 8.81 4.80
C ALA A 133 -1.31 9.22 3.32
N GLY A 134 -0.20 8.85 2.69
CA GLY A 134 0.04 9.08 1.27
C GLY A 134 -0.94 8.33 0.36
N VAL A 135 -1.26 7.08 0.67
CA VAL A 135 -2.20 6.25 -0.10
C VAL A 135 -3.64 6.70 0.07
N VAL A 136 -4.07 6.91 1.32
CA VAL A 136 -5.47 7.22 1.66
C VAL A 136 -5.79 8.71 1.52
N GLN A 137 -4.78 9.58 1.66
CA GLN A 137 -4.89 11.04 1.69
C GLN A 137 -5.82 11.57 2.80
N ALA A 138 -5.88 10.85 3.93
CA ALA A 138 -6.62 11.22 5.13
C ALA A 138 -5.65 11.28 6.32
N PRO A 139 -4.90 12.39 6.50
CA PRO A 139 -3.81 12.48 7.48
C PRO A 139 -4.27 12.30 8.92
N ILE A 140 -5.41 12.89 9.29
CA ILE A 140 -5.95 12.78 10.65
C ILE A 140 -6.28 11.32 10.97
N THR A 141 -6.98 10.64 10.09
CA THR A 141 -7.31 9.23 10.25
C THR A 141 -6.06 8.37 10.35
N ALA A 142 -5.05 8.65 9.52
CA ALA A 142 -3.81 7.87 9.47
C ALA A 142 -3.05 7.92 10.80
N PHE A 143 -2.77 9.12 11.34
CA PHE A 143 -2.00 9.20 12.57
C PHE A 143 -2.80 8.71 13.79
N VAL A 144 -4.11 8.98 13.87
CA VAL A 144 -4.96 8.48 14.97
C VAL A 144 -4.95 6.96 15.01
N ILE A 145 -5.16 6.30 13.87
CA ILE A 145 -5.15 4.84 13.81
C ILE A 145 -3.81 4.25 14.23
N VAL A 146 -2.70 4.78 13.73
CA VAL A 146 -1.37 4.28 14.09
C VAL A 146 -1.08 4.50 15.58
N THR A 147 -1.47 5.66 16.13
CA THR A 147 -1.33 5.96 17.57
C THR A 147 -2.12 4.98 18.42
N GLU A 148 -3.39 4.73 18.08
CA GLU A 148 -4.25 3.80 18.81
C GLU A 148 -3.78 2.35 18.71
N MET A 149 -3.36 1.91 17.52
CA MET A 149 -2.84 0.54 17.32
C MET A 149 -1.56 0.27 18.10
N THR A 150 -0.73 1.28 18.33
CA THR A 150 0.58 1.13 18.97
C THR A 150 0.60 1.60 20.40
N ASN A 151 -0.49 2.22 20.87
CA ASN A 151 -0.62 2.83 22.20
C ASN A 151 0.55 3.78 22.54
N ASN A 152 1.11 4.45 21.53
CA ASN A 152 2.27 5.32 21.67
C ASN A 152 1.88 6.80 21.54
N HIS A 153 1.37 7.35 22.64
CA HIS A 153 0.92 8.75 22.69
C HIS A 153 2.06 9.76 22.66
N ALA A 154 3.29 9.35 23.00
CA ALA A 154 4.46 10.24 22.95
C ALA A 154 4.82 10.67 21.52
N MET A 155 4.43 9.84 20.52
CA MET A 155 4.75 10.09 19.11
C MET A 155 3.62 10.80 18.32
N VAL A 156 2.56 11.27 18.97
CA VAL A 156 1.40 11.90 18.30
C VAL A 156 1.82 13.08 17.43
N VAL A 157 2.63 14.00 17.95
CA VAL A 157 3.06 15.20 17.21
C VAL A 157 3.93 14.86 16.00
N PRO A 158 4.99 14.03 16.12
CA PRO A 158 5.77 13.57 14.97
C PRO A 158 4.93 12.82 13.93
N LEU A 159 4.03 11.94 14.37
CA LEU A 159 3.16 11.16 13.47
C LEU A 159 2.18 12.07 12.70
N MET A 160 1.61 13.06 13.37
CA MET A 160 0.74 14.06 12.76
C MET A 160 1.50 14.87 11.69
N ALA A 161 2.70 15.36 12.02
CA ALA A 161 3.54 16.09 11.06
C ALA A 161 3.88 15.22 9.84
N ALA A 162 4.31 13.98 10.05
CA ALA A 162 4.63 13.04 8.98
C ALA A 162 3.40 12.73 8.10
N ALA A 163 2.21 12.52 8.69
CA ALA A 163 0.97 12.29 7.95
C ALA A 163 0.59 13.49 7.07
N LEU A 164 0.72 14.71 7.59
CA LEU A 164 0.41 15.94 6.84
C LEU A 164 1.37 16.13 5.67
N ILE A 165 2.68 15.98 5.91
CA ILE A 165 3.71 16.11 4.86
C ILE A 165 3.50 15.05 3.79
N ALA A 166 3.31 13.78 4.18
CA ALA A 166 3.08 12.69 3.23
C ALA A 166 1.82 12.92 2.38
N THR A 167 0.74 13.39 3.00
CA THR A 167 -0.50 13.73 2.26
C THR A 167 -0.30 14.90 1.33
N ALA A 168 0.43 15.95 1.73
CA ALA A 168 0.72 17.09 0.88
C ALA A 168 1.53 16.67 -0.36
N VAL A 169 2.59 15.89 -0.15
CA VAL A 169 3.42 15.35 -1.25
C VAL A 169 2.61 14.43 -2.15
N SER A 170 1.78 13.55 -1.58
CA SER A 170 0.92 12.64 -2.35
C SER A 170 -0.05 13.41 -3.25
N ARG A 171 -0.64 14.51 -2.76
CA ARG A 171 -1.56 15.35 -3.55
C ARG A 171 -0.89 16.08 -4.71
N LEU A 172 0.41 16.35 -4.64
CA LEU A 172 1.17 16.91 -5.76
C LEU A 172 1.30 15.90 -6.91
N VAL A 173 1.37 14.60 -6.59
CA VAL A 173 1.49 13.51 -7.57
C VAL A 173 0.12 13.03 -8.03
N SER A 174 -0.83 12.89 -7.11
CA SER A 174 -2.20 12.43 -7.37
C SER A 174 -3.19 13.32 -6.61
N PRO A 175 -4.02 14.10 -7.32
CA PRO A 175 -4.97 15.03 -6.68
C PRO A 175 -6.05 14.34 -5.85
N GLU A 176 -6.33 13.07 -6.14
CA GLU A 176 -7.40 12.30 -5.50
C GLU A 176 -6.82 11.09 -4.77
N GLY A 177 -7.27 10.87 -3.53
CA GLY A 177 -6.96 9.64 -2.78
C GLY A 177 -7.66 8.41 -3.39
N ILE A 178 -7.13 7.24 -3.09
CA ILE A 178 -7.60 5.97 -3.68
C ILE A 178 -9.10 5.71 -3.46
N TYR A 179 -9.64 6.09 -2.31
CA TYR A 179 -11.07 5.90 -2.02
C TYR A 179 -11.97 6.83 -2.82
N HIS A 180 -11.56 8.07 -3.09
CA HIS A 180 -12.29 8.99 -3.96
C HIS A 180 -12.30 8.50 -5.41
N ALA A 181 -11.17 8.01 -5.90
CA ALA A 181 -11.07 7.43 -7.23
C ALA A 181 -11.95 6.19 -7.39
N LEU A 182 -12.00 5.32 -6.37
CA LEU A 182 -12.89 4.16 -6.34
C LEU A 182 -14.36 4.56 -6.31
N ALA A 183 -14.75 5.49 -5.44
CA ALA A 183 -16.14 5.95 -5.32
C ALA A 183 -16.67 6.54 -6.63
N ARG A 184 -15.86 7.34 -7.33
CA ARG A 184 -16.22 7.92 -8.63
C ARG A 184 -16.52 6.87 -9.69
N ASN A 185 -15.74 5.78 -9.72
CA ASN A 185 -15.96 4.68 -10.65
C ASN A 185 -17.29 3.93 -10.38
N TYR A 186 -17.71 3.84 -9.12
CA TYR A 186 -19.01 3.27 -8.76
C TYR A 186 -20.17 4.18 -9.11
N LEU A 187 -20.02 5.50 -8.91
CA LEU A 187 -21.05 6.48 -9.21
C LEU A 187 -21.23 6.72 -10.72
N ALA A 188 -20.15 6.55 -11.50
CA ALA A 188 -20.19 6.68 -12.96
C ALA A 188 -20.76 5.44 -13.68
N ALA A 189 -20.92 4.30 -13.00
CA ALA A 189 -21.55 3.12 -13.58
C ALA A 189 -23.06 3.34 -13.65
N PRO A 190 -23.71 3.22 -14.84
CA PRO A 190 -25.16 3.31 -14.94
C PRO A 190 -25.81 2.23 -14.06
N PRO A 191 -26.96 2.55 -13.40
CA PRO A 191 -27.67 1.58 -12.59
C PRO A 191 -28.03 0.38 -13.49
N LYS A 192 -27.61 -0.82 -13.09
CA LYS A 192 -28.10 -2.04 -13.71
C LYS A 192 -29.59 -2.16 -13.33
N VAL A 193 -30.45 -1.68 -14.22
CA VAL A 193 -31.88 -2.01 -14.16
C VAL A 193 -31.99 -3.51 -14.44
N GLY A 194 -32.30 -4.25 -13.39
CA GLY A 194 -32.61 -5.68 -13.48
C GLY A 194 -34.03 -5.90 -14.01
#